data_297dced855e96fdee325233dcf443a2c
#
_entry.id   297dced855e96fdee325233dcf443a2c
#
_cell.length_a   1.000
_cell.length_b   1.000
_cell.length_c   1.000
_cell.angle_alpha   90.00
_cell.angle_beta   90.00
_cell.angle_gamma   90.00
#
_symmetry.space_group_name_H-M   'P 1'
#
loop_
_entity.id
_entity.type
_entity.pdbx_description
1 polymer ?
#
loop_
_entity_poly.entity_id
_entity_poly.type
_entity_poly.pdbx_seq_one_letter_code
_entity_poly.pdbx_strand_id
1 'polypeptide(L)'
;MKLYNSLTRKIEKFKPIKKGEIGIYTCGPTVYDFVQIGNWRTYVLGDLLVRTFKYLGLKTTYVMNITDVGHLTGDNEGDSSTGEDRLEKGAKREGITAWDVADKYSKDFKQGMHRLKLLKPDVLAKATDHIREQVSLVEKLEKKGLTYKTSDGIYFSTKAFEEKGFKYGELSTLDEIKEGARVAVNKEKKDKRDFALWKFSPKDKKRDMEWESPWGKGFPGWHVECSAMSIKYLGEQFDLHIGGEDLRSTHHPNEIAQSEGSTGKKPFVKYWVHGSFLLVDGGRMGKSLGNAYSLQDLEEKGFLPSDLKYLYLTGH
;
A
#
# COMPACT_ATOMS: atom_id res chain seq x y z
N MET A 1 -25.47 -3.85 7.19
CA MET A 1 -24.14 -4.43 7.46
C MET A 1 -23.42 -3.62 8.53
N LYS A 2 -22.59 -4.24 9.37
CA LYS A 2 -21.69 -3.58 10.33
C LYS A 2 -20.25 -3.97 9.97
N LEU A 3 -19.31 -3.06 10.12
CA LEU A 3 -17.87 -3.26 9.89
C LEU A 3 -17.07 -2.73 11.08
N TYR A 4 -16.00 -3.42 11.42
CA TYR A 4 -14.99 -2.82 12.29
C TYR A 4 -14.19 -1.80 11.49
N ASN A 5 -14.21 -0.56 11.94
CA ASN A 5 -13.45 0.53 11.32
C ASN A 5 -12.18 0.79 12.12
N SER A 6 -11.03 0.51 11.55
CA SER A 6 -9.74 0.67 12.22
C SER A 6 -9.46 2.13 12.59
N LEU A 7 -10.01 3.11 11.87
CA LEU A 7 -9.85 4.52 12.16
C LEU A 7 -10.51 4.92 13.48
N THR A 8 -11.73 4.47 13.69
CA THR A 8 -12.50 4.76 14.91
C THR A 8 -12.34 3.70 15.99
N ARG A 9 -11.75 2.53 15.63
CA ARG A 9 -11.60 1.34 16.49
C ARG A 9 -12.93 0.81 17.04
N LYS A 10 -14.00 0.92 16.24
CA LYS A 10 -15.37 0.53 16.62
C LYS A 10 -16.03 -0.27 15.51
N ILE A 11 -17.00 -1.12 15.91
CA ILE A 11 -17.92 -1.74 14.98
C ILE A 11 -19.01 -0.73 14.64
N GLU A 12 -19.11 -0.32 13.39
CA GLU A 12 -20.01 0.73 12.92
C GLU A 12 -21.00 0.18 11.88
N LYS A 13 -22.19 0.78 11.86
CA LYS A 13 -23.14 0.54 10.76
C LYS A 13 -22.62 1.21 9.50
N PHE A 14 -22.38 0.42 8.46
CA PHE A 14 -21.93 0.94 7.17
C PHE A 14 -22.99 1.87 6.55
N LYS A 15 -22.55 3.05 6.12
CA LYS A 15 -23.34 4.04 5.39
C LYS A 15 -22.45 4.62 4.27
N PRO A 16 -22.75 4.36 2.98
CA PRO A 16 -21.96 4.89 1.89
C PRO A 16 -22.00 6.44 1.85
N ILE A 17 -20.96 7.03 1.27
CA ILE A 17 -20.92 8.50 1.02
C ILE A 17 -22.03 8.87 0.04
N LYS A 18 -22.14 8.12 -1.06
CA LYS A 18 -23.19 8.29 -2.06
C LYS A 18 -24.20 7.14 -1.97
N LYS A 19 -25.48 7.49 -1.78
CA LYS A 19 -26.54 6.48 -1.66
C LYS A 19 -26.56 5.53 -2.84
N GLY A 20 -26.50 4.22 -2.55
CA GLY A 20 -26.56 3.16 -3.55
C GLY A 20 -25.22 2.84 -4.25
N GLU A 21 -24.17 3.61 -4.01
CA GLU A 21 -22.83 3.38 -4.60
C GLU A 21 -21.78 3.21 -3.51
N ILE A 22 -20.68 2.54 -3.82
CA ILE A 22 -19.55 2.39 -2.93
C ILE A 22 -18.24 2.37 -3.72
N GLY A 23 -17.27 3.21 -3.33
CA GLY A 23 -15.89 3.19 -3.78
C GLY A 23 -15.04 2.33 -2.83
N ILE A 24 -14.33 1.35 -3.37
CA ILE A 24 -13.50 0.42 -2.61
C ILE A 24 -12.09 0.42 -3.20
N TYR A 25 -11.09 0.67 -2.36
CA TYR A 25 -9.69 0.52 -2.70
C TYR A 25 -9.05 -0.59 -1.87
N THR A 26 -8.31 -1.49 -2.49
CA THR A 26 -7.51 -2.50 -1.79
C THR A 26 -6.05 -2.32 -2.16
N CYS A 27 -5.17 -2.14 -1.18
CA CYS A 27 -3.73 -2.19 -1.40
C CYS A 27 -3.36 -3.56 -1.98
N GLY A 28 -2.80 -3.53 -3.18
CA GLY A 28 -2.33 -4.72 -3.89
C GLY A 28 -0.88 -5.08 -3.56
N PRO A 29 -0.30 -6.04 -4.27
CA PRO A 29 1.05 -6.53 -3.99
C PRO A 29 2.14 -5.58 -4.50
N THR A 30 3.31 -5.63 -3.83
CA THR A 30 4.57 -5.24 -4.46
C THR A 30 5.11 -6.44 -5.24
N VAL A 31 5.28 -6.26 -6.54
CA VAL A 31 5.54 -7.37 -7.49
C VAL A 31 7.04 -7.61 -7.72
N TYR A 32 7.78 -7.87 -6.65
CA TYR A 32 9.20 -8.21 -6.69
C TYR A 32 9.47 -9.70 -6.44
N ASP A 33 8.43 -10.44 -6.04
CA ASP A 33 8.50 -11.87 -5.70
C ASP A 33 7.08 -12.47 -5.66
N PHE A 34 6.96 -13.81 -5.52
CA PHE A 34 5.69 -14.49 -5.34
C PHE A 34 4.93 -13.99 -4.10
N VAL A 35 3.62 -13.80 -4.26
CA VAL A 35 2.75 -13.36 -3.17
C VAL A 35 2.62 -14.48 -2.14
N GLN A 36 2.93 -14.15 -0.89
CA GLN A 36 2.81 -15.09 0.23
C GLN A 36 1.36 -15.32 0.60
N ILE A 37 1.05 -16.49 1.16
CA ILE A 37 -0.30 -16.83 1.62
C ILE A 37 -0.82 -15.82 2.66
N GLY A 38 0.02 -15.23 3.50
CA GLY A 38 -0.39 -14.16 4.41
C GLY A 38 -1.01 -12.94 3.71
N ASN A 39 -0.46 -12.54 2.56
CA ASN A 39 -0.98 -11.42 1.77
C ASN A 39 -2.28 -11.81 1.03
N TRP A 40 -2.40 -13.05 0.55
CA TRP A 40 -3.62 -13.53 -0.09
C TRP A 40 -4.85 -13.42 0.81
N ARG A 41 -4.68 -13.51 2.14
CA ARG A 41 -5.76 -13.30 3.11
C ARG A 41 -6.41 -11.93 2.95
N THR A 42 -5.60 -10.88 2.76
CA THR A 42 -6.10 -9.51 2.54
C THR A 42 -6.90 -9.39 1.24
N TYR A 43 -6.42 -10.02 0.15
CA TYR A 43 -7.13 -9.96 -1.14
C TYR A 43 -8.43 -10.77 -1.12
N VAL A 44 -8.47 -11.90 -0.39
CA VAL A 44 -9.71 -12.67 -0.16
C VAL A 44 -10.69 -11.87 0.71
N LEU A 45 -10.23 -11.12 1.72
CA LEU A 45 -11.05 -10.20 2.49
C LEU A 45 -11.66 -9.10 1.61
N GLY A 46 -10.87 -8.52 0.72
CA GLY A 46 -11.34 -7.53 -0.27
C GLY A 46 -12.44 -8.13 -1.18
N ASP A 47 -12.20 -9.31 -1.74
CA ASP A 47 -13.16 -10.06 -2.57
C ASP A 47 -14.47 -10.33 -1.81
N LEU A 48 -14.38 -10.77 -0.57
CA LEU A 48 -15.54 -11.03 0.28
C LEU A 48 -16.37 -9.77 0.50
N LEU A 49 -15.73 -8.66 0.82
CA LEU A 49 -16.42 -7.38 1.05
C LEU A 49 -17.10 -6.87 -0.23
N VAL A 50 -16.40 -6.91 -1.37
CA VAL A 50 -16.96 -6.51 -2.67
C VAL A 50 -18.17 -7.37 -3.02
N ARG A 51 -18.09 -8.71 -2.87
CA ARG A 51 -19.22 -9.61 -3.09
C ARG A 51 -20.39 -9.30 -2.16
N THR A 52 -20.10 -9.03 -0.90
CA THR A 52 -21.14 -8.70 0.09
C THR A 52 -21.85 -7.39 -0.27
N PHE A 53 -21.13 -6.36 -0.67
CA PHE A 53 -21.76 -5.11 -1.07
C PHE A 53 -22.59 -5.24 -2.36
N LYS A 54 -22.10 -6.01 -3.34
CA LYS A 54 -22.88 -6.35 -4.54
C LYS A 54 -24.16 -7.12 -4.19
N TYR A 55 -24.05 -8.10 -3.30
CA TYR A 55 -25.22 -8.88 -2.81
C TYR A 55 -26.25 -8.00 -2.09
N LEU A 56 -25.79 -6.97 -1.37
CA LEU A 56 -26.66 -5.98 -0.72
C LEU A 56 -27.23 -4.92 -1.69
N GLY A 57 -27.01 -5.07 -3.00
CA GLY A 57 -27.56 -4.20 -4.04
C GLY A 57 -26.81 -2.89 -4.25
N LEU A 58 -25.58 -2.73 -3.71
CA LEU A 58 -24.77 -1.53 -3.96
C LEU A 58 -24.01 -1.66 -5.28
N LYS A 59 -23.99 -0.59 -6.05
CA LYS A 59 -23.10 -0.43 -7.20
C LYS A 59 -21.68 -0.21 -6.69
N THR A 60 -20.78 -1.15 -6.94
CA THR A 60 -19.39 -1.09 -6.47
C THR A 60 -18.48 -0.56 -7.56
N THR A 61 -17.53 0.31 -7.19
CA THR A 61 -16.32 0.61 -7.96
C THR A 61 -15.13 0.07 -7.18
N TYR A 62 -14.53 -1.00 -7.69
CA TYR A 62 -13.46 -1.74 -7.03
C TYR A 62 -12.11 -1.46 -7.70
N VAL A 63 -11.20 -0.83 -6.98
CA VAL A 63 -9.85 -0.48 -7.44
C VAL A 63 -8.83 -1.25 -6.60
N MET A 64 -7.81 -1.78 -7.26
CA MET A 64 -6.64 -2.38 -6.62
C MET A 64 -5.39 -1.91 -7.35
N ASN A 65 -4.31 -1.62 -6.63
CA ASN A 65 -3.04 -1.30 -7.26
C ASN A 65 -2.16 -2.53 -7.48
N ILE A 66 -1.13 -2.35 -8.29
CA ILE A 66 0.10 -3.13 -8.34
C ILE A 66 1.24 -2.15 -8.09
N THR A 67 1.97 -2.34 -7.00
CA THR A 67 3.21 -1.61 -6.71
C THR A 67 4.35 -2.26 -7.49
N ASP A 68 4.65 -1.68 -8.62
CA ASP A 68 5.68 -2.15 -9.55
C ASP A 68 6.90 -1.20 -9.63
N VAL A 69 7.05 -0.31 -8.64
CA VAL A 69 8.18 0.61 -8.46
C VAL A 69 8.28 1.11 -7.00
N GLY A 70 9.39 1.69 -6.62
CA GLY A 70 9.49 2.60 -5.47
C GLY A 70 9.42 2.00 -4.06
N HIS A 71 9.30 0.69 -3.90
CA HIS A 71 9.23 0.05 -2.59
C HIS A 71 10.62 -0.29 -2.07
N LEU A 72 11.13 0.51 -1.14
CA LEU A 72 12.42 0.29 -0.49
C LEU A 72 12.31 -0.76 0.64
N THR A 73 13.41 -1.41 0.99
CA THR A 73 13.42 -2.43 2.04
C THR A 73 13.15 -1.85 3.43
N GLY A 74 13.49 -0.59 3.68
CA GLY A 74 13.20 0.12 4.92
C GLY A 74 11.73 0.53 5.11
N ASP A 75 10.93 0.53 4.05
CA ASP A 75 9.52 0.97 4.11
C ASP A 75 8.68 0.19 5.13
N ASN A 76 8.91 -1.11 5.27
CA ASN A 76 8.20 -1.96 6.24
C ASN A 76 8.74 -1.81 7.67
N GLU A 77 9.89 -1.16 7.84
CA GLU A 77 10.55 -0.92 9.12
C GLU A 77 10.31 0.50 9.65
N GLY A 78 9.43 1.24 8.99
CA GLY A 78 9.03 2.60 9.37
C GLY A 78 9.94 3.71 8.85
N ASP A 79 10.91 3.41 7.98
CA ASP A 79 11.71 4.41 7.30
C ASP A 79 11.72 4.21 5.78
N SER A 80 10.75 4.83 5.11
CA SER A 80 10.59 4.83 3.65
C SER A 80 11.67 5.59 2.89
N SER A 81 12.75 5.95 3.56
CA SER A 81 13.88 6.68 2.96
C SER A 81 15.13 5.84 2.76
N THR A 82 15.16 4.62 3.31
CA THR A 82 16.37 3.79 3.38
C THR A 82 16.18 2.40 2.76
N GLY A 83 17.29 1.76 2.48
CA GLY A 83 17.34 0.41 1.95
C GLY A 83 17.42 0.33 0.44
N GLU A 84 17.50 -0.90 -0.07
CA GLU A 84 17.55 -1.20 -1.49
C GLU A 84 16.13 -1.33 -2.06
N ASP A 85 15.93 -0.87 -3.28
CA ASP A 85 14.66 -1.08 -4.00
C ASP A 85 14.42 -2.58 -4.21
N ARG A 86 13.23 -3.05 -3.86
CA ARG A 86 12.86 -4.47 -3.89
C ARG A 86 12.84 -5.05 -5.30
N LEU A 87 12.42 -4.25 -6.30
CA LEU A 87 12.43 -4.70 -7.69
C LEU A 87 13.85 -4.77 -8.25
N GLU A 88 14.70 -3.76 -7.96
CA GLU A 88 16.11 -3.78 -8.33
C GLU A 88 16.85 -4.98 -7.67
N LYS A 89 16.50 -5.29 -6.41
CA LYS A 89 17.02 -6.47 -5.72
C LYS A 89 16.55 -7.77 -6.38
N GLY A 90 15.26 -7.82 -6.78
CA GLY A 90 14.71 -8.93 -7.55
C GLY A 90 15.42 -9.12 -8.90
N ALA A 91 15.66 -8.02 -9.61
CA ALA A 91 16.36 -7.98 -10.88
C ALA A 91 17.78 -8.59 -10.78
N LYS A 92 18.53 -8.16 -9.77
CA LYS A 92 19.87 -8.73 -9.49
C LYS A 92 19.82 -10.21 -9.15
N ARG A 93 18.84 -10.63 -8.33
CA ARG A 93 18.66 -12.04 -7.93
C ARG A 93 18.41 -12.94 -9.13
N GLU A 94 17.65 -12.45 -10.14
CA GLU A 94 17.20 -13.24 -11.28
C GLU A 94 18.01 -13.00 -12.56
N GLY A 95 18.90 -12.00 -12.57
CA GLY A 95 19.69 -11.65 -13.75
C GLY A 95 18.88 -11.04 -14.90
N ILE A 96 17.77 -10.36 -14.59
CA ILE A 96 16.85 -9.71 -15.53
C ILE A 96 16.65 -8.24 -15.13
N THR A 97 15.89 -7.46 -15.91
CA THR A 97 15.59 -6.07 -15.58
C THR A 97 14.52 -5.97 -14.49
N ALA A 98 14.45 -4.81 -13.79
CA ALA A 98 13.37 -4.55 -12.83
C ALA A 98 11.98 -4.54 -13.51
N TRP A 99 11.91 -4.16 -14.79
CA TRP A 99 10.69 -4.25 -15.62
C TRP A 99 10.24 -5.69 -15.84
N ASP A 100 11.18 -6.60 -16.15
CA ASP A 100 10.88 -8.02 -16.34
C ASP A 100 10.43 -8.67 -15.03
N VAL A 101 11.03 -8.30 -13.89
CA VAL A 101 10.60 -8.72 -12.55
C VAL A 101 9.18 -8.29 -12.28
N ALA A 102 8.87 -7.00 -12.49
CA ALA A 102 7.54 -6.44 -12.29
C ALA A 102 6.48 -7.14 -13.17
N ASP A 103 6.79 -7.39 -14.44
CA ASP A 103 5.88 -8.07 -15.35
C ASP A 103 5.65 -9.54 -14.97
N LYS A 104 6.73 -10.28 -14.66
CA LYS A 104 6.68 -11.68 -14.22
C LYS A 104 5.76 -11.87 -13.02
N TYR A 105 6.00 -11.12 -11.94
CA TYR A 105 5.22 -11.28 -10.71
C TYR A 105 3.84 -10.62 -10.76
N SER A 106 3.63 -9.62 -11.63
CA SER A 106 2.29 -9.13 -11.95
C SER A 106 1.44 -10.17 -12.67
N LYS A 107 2.04 -10.96 -13.57
CA LYS A 107 1.36 -12.08 -14.24
C LYS A 107 1.02 -13.19 -13.26
N ASP A 108 1.97 -13.57 -12.40
CA ASP A 108 1.75 -14.57 -11.35
C ASP A 108 0.61 -14.14 -10.40
N PHE A 109 0.61 -12.89 -9.95
CA PHE A 109 -0.47 -12.36 -9.12
C PHE A 109 -1.84 -12.47 -9.78
N LYS A 110 -1.95 -12.09 -11.06
CA LYS A 110 -3.21 -12.21 -11.81
C LYS A 110 -3.67 -13.66 -11.94
N GLN A 111 -2.74 -14.58 -12.17
CA GLN A 111 -3.01 -16.03 -12.20
C GLN A 111 -3.47 -16.53 -10.82
N GLY A 112 -2.81 -16.10 -9.74
CA GLY A 112 -3.20 -16.41 -8.37
C GLY A 112 -4.62 -15.94 -8.03
N MET A 113 -4.99 -14.71 -8.43
CA MET A 113 -6.36 -14.21 -8.31
C MET A 113 -7.37 -15.13 -9.02
N HIS A 114 -7.04 -15.58 -10.24
CA HIS A 114 -7.91 -16.49 -10.99
C HIS A 114 -8.03 -17.86 -10.30
N ARG A 115 -6.91 -18.44 -9.84
CA ARG A 115 -6.87 -19.72 -9.12
C ARG A 115 -7.68 -19.68 -7.82
N LEU A 116 -7.62 -18.56 -7.07
CA LEU A 116 -8.42 -18.31 -5.88
C LEU A 116 -9.87 -17.88 -6.20
N LYS A 117 -10.25 -17.79 -7.49
CA LYS A 117 -11.58 -17.34 -7.95
C LYS A 117 -11.97 -16.00 -7.32
N LEU A 118 -11.04 -15.04 -7.23
CA LEU A 118 -11.30 -13.69 -6.79
C LEU A 118 -11.96 -12.88 -7.93
N LEU A 119 -12.82 -11.94 -7.56
CA LEU A 119 -13.37 -10.98 -8.51
C LEU A 119 -12.24 -10.14 -9.10
N LYS A 120 -12.26 -9.94 -10.40
CA LYS A 120 -11.37 -8.99 -11.04
C LYS A 120 -11.76 -7.58 -10.58
N PRO A 121 -10.81 -6.75 -10.11
CA PRO A 121 -11.08 -5.34 -9.87
C PRO A 121 -11.55 -4.63 -11.15
N ASP A 122 -12.42 -3.63 -11.00
CA ASP A 122 -12.84 -2.78 -12.12
C ASP A 122 -11.63 -2.03 -12.69
N VAL A 123 -10.69 -1.66 -11.80
CA VAL A 123 -9.39 -1.08 -12.15
C VAL A 123 -8.28 -1.81 -11.39
N LEU A 124 -7.33 -2.37 -12.12
CA LEU A 124 -6.07 -2.89 -11.58
C LEU A 124 -4.95 -1.93 -12.03
N ALA A 125 -4.59 -0.98 -11.17
CA ALA A 125 -3.74 0.17 -11.49
C ALA A 125 -2.27 -0.13 -11.17
N LYS A 126 -1.38 -0.03 -12.17
CA LYS A 126 0.07 -0.10 -11.95
C LYS A 126 0.61 1.26 -11.52
N ALA A 127 1.52 1.29 -10.55
CA ALA A 127 2.15 2.52 -10.09
C ALA A 127 2.95 3.20 -11.22
N THR A 128 3.65 2.42 -12.05
CA THR A 128 4.41 2.92 -13.21
C THR A 128 3.54 3.60 -14.27
N ASP A 129 2.27 3.21 -14.42
CA ASP A 129 1.32 3.85 -15.34
C ASP A 129 0.76 5.19 -14.79
N HIS A 130 1.10 5.54 -13.53
CA HIS A 130 0.51 6.68 -12.81
C HIS A 130 1.54 7.68 -12.28
N ILE A 131 2.73 7.71 -12.86
CA ILE A 131 3.82 8.62 -12.44
C ILE A 131 3.39 10.10 -12.49
N ARG A 132 2.61 10.50 -13.52
CA ARG A 132 2.12 11.88 -13.65
C ARG A 132 1.20 12.27 -12.50
N GLU A 133 0.31 11.39 -12.10
CA GLU A 133 -0.62 11.61 -10.98
C GLU A 133 0.13 11.71 -9.66
N GLN A 134 1.16 10.90 -9.48
CA GLN A 134 2.02 10.90 -8.30
C GLN A 134 2.81 12.21 -8.21
N VAL A 135 3.47 12.62 -9.28
CA VAL A 135 4.16 13.92 -9.37
C VAL A 135 3.19 15.07 -9.07
N SER A 136 2.00 15.07 -9.71
CA SER A 136 0.98 16.10 -9.48
C SER A 136 0.51 16.17 -8.04
N LEU A 137 0.41 15.01 -7.35
CA LEU A 137 0.05 14.97 -5.93
C LEU A 137 1.15 15.62 -5.07
N VAL A 138 2.42 15.31 -5.34
CA VAL A 138 3.56 15.90 -4.62
C VAL A 138 3.65 17.41 -4.87
N GLU A 139 3.42 17.89 -6.11
CA GLU A 139 3.36 19.34 -6.40
C GLU A 139 2.24 20.05 -5.62
N LYS A 140 1.06 19.41 -5.47
CA LYS A 140 -0.03 19.95 -4.65
C LYS A 140 0.37 20.07 -3.18
N LEU A 141 1.06 19.07 -2.64
CA LEU A 141 1.58 19.09 -1.27
C LEU A 141 2.64 20.18 -1.09
N GLU A 142 3.55 20.35 -2.07
CA GLU A 142 4.56 21.39 -2.07
C GLU A 142 3.95 22.79 -2.07
N LYS A 143 2.99 23.05 -2.95
CA LYS A 143 2.24 24.32 -3.00
C LYS A 143 1.54 24.67 -1.68
N LYS A 144 1.21 23.64 -0.88
CA LYS A 144 0.62 23.80 0.45
C LYS A 144 1.65 23.88 1.57
N GLY A 145 2.95 23.86 1.26
CA GLY A 145 4.03 23.94 2.25
C GLY A 145 4.13 22.70 3.15
N LEU A 146 3.74 21.52 2.61
CA LEU A 146 3.76 20.24 3.34
C LEU A 146 4.98 19.40 2.98
N THR A 147 5.91 19.92 2.18
CA THR A 147 7.10 19.21 1.74
C THR A 147 8.37 20.00 2.01
N TYR A 148 9.50 19.33 1.96
CA TYR A 148 10.81 19.93 1.92
C TYR A 148 11.78 19.04 1.15
N LYS A 149 12.87 19.65 0.64
CA LYS A 149 13.91 18.97 -0.11
C LYS A 149 15.06 18.58 0.80
N THR A 150 15.61 17.38 0.57
CA THR A 150 16.86 16.88 1.12
C THR A 150 17.85 16.59 -0.02
N SER A 151 19.04 16.13 0.29
CA SER A 151 20.02 15.71 -0.72
C SER A 151 19.56 14.52 -1.56
N ASP A 152 18.66 13.68 -1.04
CA ASP A 152 18.24 12.41 -1.63
C ASP A 152 16.76 12.38 -2.07
N GLY A 153 16.00 13.47 -1.89
CA GLY A 153 14.60 13.48 -2.32
C GLY A 153 13.74 14.65 -1.82
N ILE A 154 12.45 14.50 -2.07
CA ILE A 154 11.39 15.36 -1.55
C ILE A 154 10.65 14.59 -0.46
N TYR A 155 10.52 15.19 0.71
CA TYR A 155 9.94 14.59 1.90
C TYR A 155 8.66 15.30 2.33
N PHE A 156 7.72 14.53 2.88
CA PHE A 156 6.53 15.05 3.56
C PHE A 156 6.92 15.51 4.96
N SER A 157 6.44 16.69 5.37
CA SER A 157 6.62 17.23 6.71
C SER A 157 5.39 16.93 7.58
N THR A 158 5.52 15.95 8.45
CA THR A 158 4.46 15.59 9.43
C THR A 158 4.18 16.74 10.39
N LYS A 159 5.22 17.49 10.79
CA LYS A 159 5.07 18.68 11.64
C LYS A 159 4.25 19.76 10.94
N ALA A 160 4.58 20.12 9.70
CA ALA A 160 3.82 21.12 8.94
C ALA A 160 2.36 20.71 8.72
N PHE A 161 2.10 19.41 8.57
CA PHE A 161 0.75 18.85 8.46
C PHE A 161 -0.04 19.05 9.77
N GLU A 162 0.57 18.77 10.93
CA GLU A 162 -0.03 18.95 12.25
C GLU A 162 -0.25 20.45 12.57
N GLU A 163 0.68 21.32 12.19
CA GLU A 163 0.55 22.78 12.34
C GLU A 163 -0.63 23.36 11.53
N LYS A 164 -1.08 22.69 10.48
CA LYS A 164 -2.30 23.05 9.72
C LYS A 164 -3.59 22.48 10.31
N GLY A 165 -3.54 21.89 11.50
CA GLY A 165 -4.71 21.36 12.21
C GLY A 165 -5.11 19.96 11.85
N PHE A 166 -4.30 19.22 11.08
CA PHE A 166 -4.48 17.80 10.83
C PHE A 166 -3.83 16.96 11.94
N LYS A 167 -4.17 15.68 11.97
CA LYS A 167 -3.57 14.74 12.93
C LYS A 167 -2.84 13.63 12.18
N TYR A 168 -1.54 13.48 12.42
CA TYR A 168 -0.77 12.39 11.84
C TYR A 168 -0.88 11.12 12.69
N GLY A 169 -0.88 9.96 12.03
CA GLY A 169 -0.84 8.65 12.71
C GLY A 169 -2.18 8.21 13.32
N GLU A 170 -3.33 8.64 12.79
CA GLU A 170 -4.66 8.29 13.36
C GLU A 170 -4.94 6.79 13.38
N LEU A 171 -4.34 5.98 12.48
CA LEU A 171 -4.45 4.52 12.46
C LEU A 171 -3.40 3.81 13.32
N SER A 172 -2.29 4.48 13.65
CA SER A 172 -1.20 3.91 14.43
C SER A 172 -1.50 3.91 15.94
N THR A 173 -0.84 3.03 16.68
CA THR A 173 -0.75 3.12 18.14
C THR A 173 0.52 3.89 18.54
N LEU A 174 0.55 4.43 19.76
CA LEU A 174 1.73 5.14 20.29
C LEU A 174 2.98 4.24 20.33
N ASP A 175 2.80 2.94 20.56
CA ASP A 175 3.91 1.98 20.64
C ASP A 175 4.45 1.66 19.24
N GLU A 176 3.59 1.50 18.24
CA GLU A 176 3.99 1.30 16.83
C GLU A 176 4.78 2.50 16.27
N ILE A 177 4.40 3.73 16.64
CA ILE A 177 5.14 4.95 16.26
C ILE A 177 6.55 4.95 16.88
N LYS A 178 6.71 4.41 18.10
CA LYS A 178 8.02 4.30 18.78
C LYS A 178 8.90 3.19 18.20
N GLU A 179 8.33 2.08 17.77
CA GLU A 179 9.08 0.96 17.19
C GLU A 179 9.66 1.27 15.81
N GLY A 180 8.97 2.04 14.97
CA GLY A 180 9.48 2.54 13.67
C GLY A 180 10.71 3.44 13.79
N ALA A 181 11.12 3.80 15.01
CA ALA A 181 12.29 4.65 15.26
C ALA A 181 13.65 3.90 15.31
N ARG A 182 13.69 2.61 14.99
CA ARG A 182 14.91 1.78 15.13
C ARG A 182 15.80 1.71 13.89
N VAL A 183 15.37 2.26 12.75
CA VAL A 183 16.14 2.23 11.49
C VAL A 183 17.04 3.45 11.37
N ALA A 184 18.15 3.31 10.64
CA ALA A 184 19.10 4.40 10.37
C ALA A 184 18.39 5.58 9.71
N VAL A 185 18.07 6.58 10.49
CA VAL A 185 17.32 7.76 10.05
C VAL A 185 18.20 8.62 9.12
N ASN A 186 17.67 9.02 7.97
CA ASN A 186 18.29 10.08 7.19
C ASN A 186 18.47 11.34 8.06
N LYS A 187 19.71 11.75 8.28
CA LYS A 187 20.08 12.88 9.17
C LYS A 187 19.47 14.23 8.74
N GLU A 188 19.03 14.34 7.48
CA GLU A 188 18.41 15.55 6.95
C GLU A 188 16.88 15.59 7.22
N LYS A 189 16.27 14.52 7.75
CA LYS A 189 14.87 14.53 8.14
C LYS A 189 14.63 15.51 9.28
N LYS A 190 13.62 16.36 9.14
CA LYS A 190 13.23 17.36 10.16
C LYS A 190 12.49 16.72 11.34
N ASP A 191 11.74 15.65 11.07
CA ASP A 191 11.10 14.78 12.05
C ASP A 191 11.33 13.32 11.64
N LYS A 192 11.54 12.42 12.59
CA LYS A 192 11.72 10.98 12.31
C LYS A 192 10.51 10.34 11.61
N ARG A 193 9.31 10.92 11.80
CA ARG A 193 8.06 10.49 11.17
C ARG A 193 7.91 10.94 9.71
N ASP A 194 8.77 11.86 9.25
CA ASP A 194 8.74 12.33 7.87
C ASP A 194 9.11 11.21 6.92
N PHE A 195 8.53 11.20 5.73
CA PHE A 195 8.71 10.13 4.76
C PHE A 195 8.88 10.67 3.34
N ALA A 196 9.55 9.87 2.49
CA ALA A 196 9.85 10.27 1.13
C ALA A 196 8.58 10.25 0.25
N LEU A 197 8.42 11.30 -0.55
CA LEU A 197 7.40 11.44 -1.59
C LEU A 197 7.99 11.18 -2.99
N TRP A 198 9.23 11.65 -3.21
CA TRP A 198 10.00 11.44 -4.41
C TRP A 198 11.46 11.25 -4.05
N LYS A 199 12.07 10.15 -4.47
CA LYS A 199 13.49 9.85 -4.23
C LYS A 199 14.31 10.18 -5.47
N PHE A 200 15.43 10.84 -5.30
CA PHE A 200 16.36 11.10 -6.39
C PHE A 200 17.14 9.84 -6.77
N SER A 201 17.32 9.62 -8.06
CA SER A 201 18.21 8.56 -8.54
C SER A 201 19.65 8.85 -8.14
N PRO A 202 20.42 7.83 -7.70
CA PRO A 202 21.84 7.98 -7.45
C PRO A 202 22.58 8.48 -8.70
N LYS A 203 23.54 9.39 -8.52
CA LYS A 203 24.30 9.95 -9.66
C LYS A 203 25.32 8.99 -10.25
N ASP A 204 25.79 8.07 -9.45
CA ASP A 204 26.83 7.08 -9.74
C ASP A 204 26.31 5.75 -10.25
N LYS A 205 24.99 5.57 -10.26
CA LYS A 205 24.35 4.32 -10.67
C LYS A 205 23.07 4.57 -11.43
N LYS A 206 22.96 3.99 -12.63
CA LYS A 206 21.71 3.99 -13.39
C LYS A 206 20.70 3.02 -12.78
N ARG A 207 19.46 3.47 -12.62
CA ARG A 207 18.30 2.63 -12.26
C ARG A 207 17.55 2.21 -13.52
N ASP A 208 16.90 1.06 -13.46
CA ASP A 208 16.02 0.60 -14.55
C ASP A 208 14.72 1.42 -14.59
N MET A 209 14.22 1.80 -13.41
CA MET A 209 12.95 2.52 -13.23
C MET A 209 13.19 3.89 -12.62
N GLU A 210 13.23 4.93 -13.45
CA GLU A 210 13.40 6.31 -13.06
C GLU A 210 12.76 7.27 -14.06
N TRP A 211 12.22 8.38 -13.57
CA TRP A 211 11.49 9.36 -14.37
C TRP A 211 11.95 10.79 -14.08
N GLU A 212 11.77 11.66 -15.05
CA GLU A 212 11.95 13.10 -14.85
C GLU A 212 10.82 13.67 -13.98
N SER A 213 11.16 14.61 -13.11
CA SER A 213 10.22 15.33 -12.27
C SER A 213 10.65 16.80 -12.12
N PRO A 214 9.79 17.70 -11.60
CA PRO A 214 10.17 19.09 -11.31
C PRO A 214 11.36 19.25 -10.35
N TRP A 215 11.64 18.22 -9.55
CA TRP A 215 12.71 18.26 -8.53
C TRP A 215 14.00 17.60 -9.00
N GLY A 216 13.93 16.85 -10.10
CA GLY A 216 15.02 16.10 -10.69
C GLY A 216 14.61 14.65 -10.97
N LYS A 217 15.52 13.93 -11.62
CA LYS A 217 15.34 12.54 -12.00
C LYS A 217 15.27 11.62 -10.78
N GLY A 218 14.31 10.70 -10.78
CA GLY A 218 14.10 9.83 -9.63
C GLY A 218 12.89 8.92 -9.77
N PHE A 219 12.33 8.52 -8.64
CA PHE A 219 11.20 7.60 -8.55
C PHE A 219 10.29 7.95 -7.37
N PRO A 220 9.00 7.56 -7.41
CA PRO A 220 8.06 7.87 -6.34
C PRO A 220 8.38 7.12 -5.05
N GLY A 221 8.04 7.71 -3.92
CA GLY A 221 7.96 7.01 -2.64
C GLY A 221 6.77 6.05 -2.63
N TRP A 222 6.88 4.95 -1.90
CA TRP A 222 5.87 3.89 -1.87
C TRP A 222 4.45 4.35 -1.51
N HIS A 223 4.32 5.33 -0.61
CA HIS A 223 3.01 5.74 -0.09
C HIS A 223 2.24 6.66 -1.05
N VAL A 224 2.94 7.42 -1.90
CA VAL A 224 2.30 8.37 -2.83
C VAL A 224 1.53 7.67 -3.95
N GLU A 225 1.91 6.44 -4.26
CA GLU A 225 1.30 5.62 -5.31
C GLU A 225 -0.20 5.38 -5.03
N CYS A 226 -0.50 4.78 -3.87
CA CYS A 226 -1.87 4.47 -3.48
C CYS A 226 -2.72 5.72 -3.30
N SER A 227 -2.17 6.80 -2.72
CA SER A 227 -2.86 8.09 -2.62
C SER A 227 -3.22 8.64 -3.99
N ALA A 228 -2.28 8.67 -4.93
CA ALA A 228 -2.54 9.21 -6.27
C ALA A 228 -3.54 8.36 -7.07
N MET A 229 -3.38 7.03 -7.05
CA MET A 229 -4.26 6.11 -7.78
C MET A 229 -5.67 6.06 -7.20
N SER A 230 -5.82 6.02 -5.87
CA SER A 230 -7.14 6.03 -5.25
C SER A 230 -7.89 7.34 -5.51
N ILE A 231 -7.23 8.49 -5.41
CA ILE A 231 -7.83 9.79 -5.74
C ILE A 231 -8.25 9.85 -7.21
N LYS A 232 -7.44 9.33 -8.13
CA LYS A 232 -7.75 9.32 -9.56
C LYS A 232 -9.03 8.56 -9.88
N TYR A 233 -9.23 7.39 -9.28
CA TYR A 233 -10.31 6.48 -9.65
C TYR A 233 -11.54 6.57 -8.74
N LEU A 234 -11.38 6.96 -7.48
CA LEU A 234 -12.45 7.01 -6.48
C LEU A 234 -12.77 8.42 -6.01
N GLY A 235 -11.94 9.40 -6.39
CA GLY A 235 -12.09 10.79 -5.97
C GLY A 235 -11.38 11.11 -4.66
N GLU A 236 -11.50 12.35 -4.23
CA GLU A 236 -10.77 12.89 -3.07
C GLU A 236 -11.28 12.37 -1.71
N GLN A 237 -12.44 11.75 -1.70
CA GLN A 237 -13.02 11.02 -0.56
C GLN A 237 -13.76 9.78 -1.09
N PHE A 238 -13.55 8.63 -0.46
CA PHE A 238 -14.24 7.39 -0.82
C PHE A 238 -14.60 6.55 0.41
N ASP A 239 -15.33 5.45 0.18
CA ASP A 239 -15.99 4.75 1.28
C ASP A 239 -15.09 3.81 2.04
N LEU A 240 -14.33 2.94 1.36
CA LEU A 240 -13.68 1.80 1.99
C LEU A 240 -12.27 1.58 1.46
N HIS A 241 -11.30 1.57 2.37
CA HIS A 241 -9.91 1.18 2.09
C HIS A 241 -9.57 -0.11 2.84
N ILE A 242 -8.96 -1.07 2.13
CA ILE A 242 -8.62 -2.39 2.65
C ILE A 242 -7.12 -2.61 2.49
N GLY A 243 -6.47 -3.13 3.53
CA GLY A 243 -5.07 -3.51 3.49
C GLY A 243 -4.72 -4.61 4.50
N GLY A 244 -3.47 -5.02 4.54
CA GLY A 244 -2.94 -5.89 5.58
C GLY A 244 -2.72 -5.12 6.88
N GLU A 245 -2.65 -5.82 8.00
CA GLU A 245 -2.36 -5.23 9.31
C GLU A 245 -0.99 -4.54 9.34
N ASP A 246 -0.03 -5.03 8.56
CA ASP A 246 1.30 -4.45 8.36
C ASP A 246 1.28 -3.03 7.77
N LEU A 247 0.23 -2.69 7.01
CA LEU A 247 0.07 -1.36 6.41
C LEU A 247 -0.53 -0.33 7.39
N ARG A 248 -1.19 -0.79 8.44
CA ARG A 248 -1.96 0.04 9.37
C ARG A 248 -1.12 1.04 10.15
N SER A 249 0.11 0.67 10.49
CA SER A 249 0.97 1.49 11.34
C SER A 249 1.77 2.56 10.57
N THR A 250 2.05 2.34 9.29
CA THR A 250 2.96 3.18 8.50
C THR A 250 2.37 3.62 7.16
N HIS A 251 1.99 2.68 6.30
CA HIS A 251 1.58 2.98 4.93
C HIS A 251 0.27 3.79 4.89
N HIS A 252 -0.77 3.33 5.53
CA HIS A 252 -2.07 3.98 5.53
C HIS A 252 -2.10 5.33 6.27
N PRO A 253 -1.40 5.54 7.41
CA PRO A 253 -1.25 6.88 7.98
C PRO A 253 -0.58 7.87 7.04
N ASN A 254 0.39 7.43 6.23
CA ASN A 254 1.05 8.25 5.22
C ASN A 254 0.11 8.57 4.05
N GLU A 255 -0.71 7.62 3.61
CA GLU A 255 -1.75 7.89 2.61
C GLU A 255 -2.79 8.92 3.11
N ILE A 256 -3.23 8.81 4.36
CA ILE A 256 -4.14 9.80 4.98
C ILE A 256 -3.48 11.18 4.95
N ALA A 257 -2.24 11.30 5.44
CA ALA A 257 -1.55 12.57 5.51
C ALA A 257 -1.36 13.22 4.13
N GLN A 258 -0.96 12.45 3.12
CA GLN A 258 -0.82 12.92 1.74
C GLN A 258 -2.15 13.36 1.15
N SER A 259 -3.18 12.54 1.29
CA SER A 259 -4.47 12.77 0.65
C SER A 259 -5.22 13.94 1.32
N GLU A 260 -5.31 13.96 2.65
CA GLU A 260 -5.93 15.06 3.39
C GLU A 260 -5.11 16.35 3.25
N GLY A 261 -3.79 16.25 3.30
CA GLY A 261 -2.89 17.38 3.09
C GLY A 261 -3.04 18.00 1.71
N SER A 262 -3.11 17.18 0.65
CA SER A 262 -3.23 17.68 -0.72
C SER A 262 -4.61 18.23 -1.06
N THR A 263 -5.68 17.63 -0.54
CA THR A 263 -7.06 17.99 -0.86
C THR A 263 -7.67 18.98 0.13
N GLY A 264 -7.29 18.90 1.40
CA GLY A 264 -7.93 19.61 2.51
C GLY A 264 -9.23 18.96 2.98
N LYS A 265 -9.60 17.80 2.42
CA LYS A 265 -10.83 17.08 2.78
C LYS A 265 -10.56 16.00 3.80
N LYS A 266 -11.40 15.91 4.82
CA LYS A 266 -11.32 14.94 5.90
C LYS A 266 -12.70 14.35 6.19
N PRO A 267 -12.81 13.03 6.46
CA PRO A 267 -11.76 12.01 6.29
C PRO A 267 -11.50 11.70 4.81
N PHE A 268 -10.27 11.36 4.47
CA PHE A 268 -9.92 10.86 3.14
C PHE A 268 -10.71 9.59 2.80
N VAL A 269 -10.72 8.63 3.72
CA VAL A 269 -11.48 7.40 3.60
C VAL A 269 -12.39 7.23 4.81
N LYS A 270 -13.64 6.86 4.56
CA LYS A 270 -14.65 6.74 5.61
C LYS A 270 -14.47 5.51 6.49
N TYR A 271 -14.10 4.37 5.90
CA TYR A 271 -13.90 3.10 6.60
C TYR A 271 -12.56 2.48 6.23
N TRP A 272 -11.77 2.14 7.23
CA TRP A 272 -10.51 1.42 7.08
C TRP A 272 -10.67 0.01 7.63
N VAL A 273 -10.38 -1.00 6.81
CA VAL A 273 -10.48 -2.41 7.19
C VAL A 273 -9.14 -3.10 6.95
N HIS A 274 -8.64 -3.77 7.98
CA HIS A 274 -7.35 -4.45 7.93
C HIS A 274 -7.53 -5.95 8.11
N GLY A 275 -6.88 -6.73 7.23
CA GLY A 275 -6.74 -8.17 7.36
C GLY A 275 -5.65 -8.49 8.39
N SER A 276 -6.01 -9.22 9.44
CA SER A 276 -5.05 -9.66 10.46
C SER A 276 -3.97 -10.57 9.86
N PHE A 277 -2.81 -10.64 10.53
CA PHE A 277 -1.74 -11.56 10.15
C PHE A 277 -2.20 -13.02 10.12
N LEU A 278 -1.69 -13.77 9.16
CA LEU A 278 -1.74 -15.22 9.20
C LEU A 278 -0.53 -15.72 10.00
N LEU A 279 -0.80 -16.41 11.09
CA LEU A 279 0.25 -17.00 11.92
C LEU A 279 0.56 -18.42 11.45
N VAL A 280 1.82 -18.82 11.53
CA VAL A 280 2.31 -20.18 11.30
C VAL A 280 2.92 -20.66 12.61
N ASP A 281 2.43 -21.77 13.13
CA ASP A 281 2.83 -22.33 14.42
C ASP A 281 2.79 -21.30 15.58
N GLY A 282 1.76 -20.44 15.56
CA GLY A 282 1.58 -19.38 16.54
C GLY A 282 2.53 -18.18 16.39
N GLY A 283 3.42 -18.19 15.39
CA GLY A 283 4.41 -17.15 15.13
C GLY A 283 4.18 -16.38 13.84
N ARG A 284 4.92 -15.30 13.65
CA ARG A 284 4.91 -14.49 12.44
C ARG A 284 5.43 -15.31 11.24
N MET A 285 4.77 -15.20 10.10
CA MET A 285 5.29 -15.69 8.82
C MET A 285 6.38 -14.74 8.30
N GLY A 286 7.49 -15.27 7.82
CA GLY A 286 8.57 -14.48 7.23
C GLY A 286 9.56 -15.31 6.43
N LYS A 287 10.08 -14.76 5.31
CA LYS A 287 11.07 -15.44 4.46
C LYS A 287 12.34 -15.78 5.23
N SER A 288 12.79 -14.88 6.11
CA SER A 288 13.96 -15.09 6.96
C SER A 288 13.80 -16.22 7.99
N LEU A 289 12.55 -16.62 8.26
CA LEU A 289 12.21 -17.73 9.17
C LEU A 289 11.99 -19.04 8.43
N GLY A 290 12.07 -19.08 7.11
CA GLY A 290 11.85 -20.27 6.30
C GLY A 290 10.41 -20.82 6.32
N ASN A 291 9.45 -20.05 6.86
CA ASN A 291 8.05 -20.44 7.00
C ASN A 291 7.09 -19.61 6.13
N ALA A 292 7.61 -18.93 5.10
CA ALA A 292 6.82 -18.17 4.15
C ALA A 292 6.45 -19.07 2.96
N TYR A 293 5.16 -19.22 2.69
CA TYR A 293 4.64 -20.05 1.60
C TYR A 293 3.93 -19.20 0.55
N SER A 294 4.13 -19.53 -0.73
CA SER A 294 3.35 -19.04 -1.86
C SER A 294 2.16 -19.99 -2.15
N LEU A 295 1.30 -19.63 -3.11
CA LEU A 295 0.27 -20.55 -3.60
C LEU A 295 0.87 -21.79 -4.25
N GLN A 296 1.98 -21.62 -4.97
CA GLN A 296 2.68 -22.70 -5.63
C GLN A 296 3.22 -23.72 -4.62
N ASP A 297 3.84 -23.25 -3.52
CA ASP A 297 4.34 -24.13 -2.45
C ASP A 297 3.23 -24.99 -1.82
N LEU A 298 2.01 -24.44 -1.72
CA LEU A 298 0.86 -25.21 -1.22
C LEU A 298 0.39 -26.25 -2.22
N GLU A 299 0.34 -25.92 -3.51
CA GLU A 299 -0.04 -26.88 -4.56
C GLU A 299 0.96 -28.02 -4.69
N GLU A 300 2.27 -27.74 -4.58
CA GLU A 300 3.31 -28.76 -4.55
C GLU A 300 3.17 -29.72 -3.34
N LYS A 301 2.56 -29.24 -2.25
CA LYS A 301 2.20 -30.06 -1.08
C LYS A 301 0.84 -30.76 -1.22
N GLY A 302 0.16 -30.63 -2.35
CA GLY A 302 -1.11 -31.27 -2.65
C GLY A 302 -2.36 -30.52 -2.19
N PHE A 303 -2.23 -29.25 -1.73
CA PHE A 303 -3.38 -28.42 -1.37
C PHE A 303 -3.90 -27.64 -2.57
N LEU A 304 -5.20 -27.46 -2.64
CA LEU A 304 -5.84 -26.64 -3.67
C LEU A 304 -5.93 -25.16 -3.22
N PRO A 305 -5.93 -24.18 -4.12
CA PRO A 305 -6.19 -22.78 -3.79
C PRO A 305 -7.54 -22.56 -3.08
N SER A 306 -8.54 -23.43 -3.36
CA SER A 306 -9.83 -23.43 -2.66
C SER A 306 -9.72 -23.78 -1.17
N ASP A 307 -8.77 -24.64 -0.79
CA ASP A 307 -8.58 -25.06 0.60
C ASP A 307 -8.03 -23.86 1.40
N LEU A 308 -7.06 -23.14 0.82
CA LEU A 308 -6.57 -21.90 1.40
C LEU A 308 -7.68 -20.84 1.53
N LYS A 309 -8.49 -20.66 0.49
CA LYS A 309 -9.62 -19.72 0.55
C LYS A 309 -10.63 -20.12 1.63
N TYR A 310 -10.92 -21.42 1.77
CA TYR A 310 -11.77 -21.94 2.83
C TYR A 310 -11.21 -21.62 4.22
N LEU A 311 -9.90 -21.86 4.42
CA LEU A 311 -9.21 -21.52 5.66
C LEU A 311 -9.41 -20.04 6.04
N TYR A 312 -9.24 -19.10 5.07
CA TYR A 312 -9.42 -17.66 5.33
C TYR A 312 -10.87 -17.29 5.66
N LEU A 313 -11.85 -17.98 5.08
CA LEU A 313 -13.27 -17.69 5.31
C LEU A 313 -13.80 -18.28 6.62
N THR A 314 -13.16 -19.30 7.16
CA THR A 314 -13.56 -20.01 8.39
C THR A 314 -12.67 -19.70 9.59
N GLY A 315 -11.43 -19.24 9.35
CA GLY A 315 -10.51 -18.86 10.42
C GLY A 315 -10.79 -17.46 10.93
N HIS A 316 -10.80 -17.32 12.26
CA HIS A 316 -10.88 -16.02 12.96
C HIS A 316 -9.52 -15.40 13.21
#